data_965dc55980cceff26a30dd47b3833db8
#
_entry.id   965dc55980cceff26a30dd47b3833db8
#
_cell.length_a   1.000
_cell.length_b   1.000
_cell.length_c   1.000
_cell.angle_alpha   90.00
_cell.angle_beta   90.00
_cell.angle_gamma   90.00
#
_symmetry.space_group_name_H-M   'P 1'
#
loop_
_entity.id
_entity.type
_entity.pdbx_description
1 polymer ?
#
loop_
_entity_poly.entity_id
_entity_poly.type
_entity_poly.pdbx_seq_one_letter_code
_entity_poly.pdbx_strand_id
1 'polypeptide(L)'
;MSVAGALDGDRLIQAKGHTYTTAALLGGDTERAAQFEGGSFATIYLSPRDYHRIHMPLAGRLTRMVHVPGALFSVNPETVRGVPGLFARNERVVCHFETAFGPFVLVLVGATIVGSMATVWHGIVNPPRPGKIRT
;
A
#
# COMPACT_ATOMS: atom_id res chain seq x y z
N MET A 1 12.99 -1.40 8.45
CA MET A 1 13.22 -2.17 7.20
C MET A 1 12.66 -1.41 6.01
N SER A 2 13.37 -1.40 4.92
CA SER A 2 12.85 -0.84 3.68
C SER A 2 13.34 -1.68 2.49
N VAL A 3 12.53 -1.74 1.46
CA VAL A 3 12.85 -2.40 0.20
C VAL A 3 12.47 -1.44 -0.92
N ALA A 4 13.38 -1.21 -1.85
CA ALA A 4 13.13 -0.34 -2.98
C ALA A 4 13.77 -0.89 -4.24
N GLY A 5 13.21 -0.56 -5.39
CA GLY A 5 13.74 -1.00 -6.66
C GLY A 5 12.83 -0.67 -7.83
N ALA A 6 13.16 -1.23 -8.98
CA ALA A 6 12.31 -1.16 -10.15
C ALA A 6 11.31 -2.32 -10.15
N LEU A 7 10.14 -2.08 -10.73
CA LEU A 7 9.18 -3.16 -10.95
C LEU A 7 9.72 -4.09 -12.03
N ASP A 8 9.55 -5.39 -11.82
CA ASP A 8 9.80 -6.40 -12.85
C ASP A 8 8.47 -6.62 -13.60
N GLY A 9 8.29 -5.86 -14.69
CA GLY A 9 6.98 -5.77 -15.31
C GLY A 9 5.99 -5.13 -14.35
N ASP A 10 5.06 -5.93 -13.82
CA ASP A 10 4.07 -5.49 -12.82
C ASP A 10 4.34 -6.05 -11.43
N ARG A 11 5.51 -6.63 -11.18
CA ARG A 11 5.81 -7.31 -9.93
C ARG A 11 6.67 -6.48 -9.01
N LEU A 12 6.29 -6.48 -7.73
CA LEU A 12 7.05 -5.88 -6.64
C LEU A 12 7.68 -6.99 -5.79
N ILE A 13 8.88 -6.75 -5.29
CA ILE A 13 9.53 -7.65 -4.35
C ILE A 13 8.99 -7.37 -2.96
N GLN A 14 8.41 -8.39 -2.32
CA GLN A 14 7.98 -8.30 -0.92
C GLN A 14 9.15 -8.65 0.01
N ALA A 15 9.80 -9.78 -0.26
CA ALA A 15 10.94 -10.27 0.46
C ALA A 15 11.63 -11.30 -0.43
N LYS A 16 12.77 -11.82 0.01
CA LYS A 16 13.50 -12.85 -0.77
C LYS A 16 12.56 -14.02 -1.07
N GLY A 17 12.40 -14.32 -2.36
CA GLY A 17 11.55 -15.41 -2.82
C GLY A 17 10.06 -15.11 -2.89
N HIS A 18 9.64 -13.91 -2.54
CA HIS A 18 8.23 -13.52 -2.59
C HIS A 18 8.04 -12.25 -3.40
N THR A 19 7.13 -12.30 -4.38
CA THR A 19 6.71 -11.15 -5.16
C THR A 19 5.19 -11.05 -5.15
N TYR A 20 4.67 -9.89 -5.52
CA TYR A 20 3.24 -9.68 -5.70
C TYR A 20 3.03 -8.64 -6.80
N THR A 21 1.81 -8.55 -7.32
CA THR A 21 1.55 -7.67 -8.47
C THR A 21 1.02 -6.31 -8.04
N THR A 22 1.27 -5.32 -8.87
CA THR A 22 0.72 -3.97 -8.69
C THR A 22 -0.82 -4.03 -8.70
N ALA A 23 -1.41 -4.77 -9.63
CA ALA A 23 -2.86 -4.89 -9.73
C ALA A 23 -3.47 -5.43 -8.42
N ALA A 24 -2.88 -6.47 -7.84
CA ALA A 24 -3.36 -7.02 -6.57
C ALA A 24 -3.27 -5.99 -5.44
N LEU A 25 -2.14 -5.28 -5.38
CA LEU A 25 -1.93 -4.26 -4.35
C LEU A 25 -2.97 -3.13 -4.44
N LEU A 26 -3.33 -2.72 -5.64
CA LEU A 26 -4.28 -1.64 -5.89
C LEU A 26 -5.75 -2.09 -5.79
N GLY A 27 -6.00 -3.30 -5.33
CA GLY A 27 -7.36 -3.81 -5.12
C GLY A 27 -7.98 -4.42 -6.38
N GLY A 28 -7.17 -4.85 -7.33
CA GLY A 28 -7.64 -5.46 -8.57
C GLY A 28 -7.82 -4.48 -9.73
N ASP A 29 -7.40 -3.24 -9.56
CA ASP A 29 -7.50 -2.21 -10.60
C ASP A 29 -6.38 -2.39 -11.63
N THR A 30 -6.59 -3.25 -12.60
CA THR A 30 -5.60 -3.58 -13.62
C THR A 30 -5.30 -2.41 -14.54
N GLU A 31 -6.29 -1.57 -14.80
CA GLU A 31 -6.14 -0.41 -15.69
C GLU A 31 -5.18 0.63 -15.09
N ARG A 32 -5.37 0.98 -13.81
CA ARG A 32 -4.48 1.91 -13.13
C ARG A 32 -3.13 1.30 -12.84
N ALA A 33 -3.08 0.02 -12.53
CA ALA A 33 -1.82 -0.69 -12.29
C ALA A 33 -0.92 -0.69 -13.52
N ALA A 34 -1.49 -0.77 -14.71
CA ALA A 34 -0.72 -0.77 -15.96
C ALA A 34 0.13 0.49 -16.15
N GLN A 35 -0.28 1.61 -15.53
CA GLN A 35 0.49 2.87 -15.61
C GLN A 35 1.84 2.77 -14.92
N PHE A 36 2.01 1.81 -14.01
CA PHE A 36 3.23 1.65 -13.21
C PHE A 36 4.16 0.56 -13.72
N GLU A 37 3.79 -0.13 -14.80
CA GLU A 37 4.61 -1.20 -15.35
C GLU A 37 6.01 -0.68 -15.68
N GLY A 38 7.03 -1.37 -15.16
CA GLY A 38 8.42 -0.95 -15.32
C GLY A 38 8.82 0.27 -14.50
N GLY A 39 7.94 0.78 -13.63
CA GLY A 39 8.25 1.90 -12.76
C GLY A 39 9.08 1.52 -11.55
N SER A 40 9.05 2.35 -10.52
CA SER A 40 9.82 2.15 -9.29
C SER A 40 8.90 2.05 -8.10
N PHE A 41 9.36 1.37 -7.05
CA PHE A 41 8.64 1.24 -5.80
C PHE A 41 9.56 1.37 -4.60
N ALA A 42 8.97 1.70 -3.45
CA ALA A 42 9.64 1.63 -2.16
C ALA A 42 8.63 1.14 -1.12
N THR A 43 9.05 0.18 -0.31
CA THR A 43 8.26 -0.33 0.81
C THR A 43 8.97 0.04 2.09
N ILE A 44 8.27 0.73 2.99
CA ILE A 44 8.87 1.23 4.23
C ILE A 44 8.07 0.66 5.40
N TYR A 45 8.77 -0.06 6.28
CA TYR A 45 8.19 -0.59 7.50
C TYR A 45 8.37 0.41 8.64
N LEU A 46 7.27 0.76 9.30
CA LEU A 46 7.27 1.56 10.51
C LEU A 46 6.98 0.65 11.69
N SER A 47 7.98 0.43 12.55
CA SER A 47 7.78 -0.39 13.75
C SER A 47 6.81 0.32 14.70
N PRO A 48 6.21 -0.38 15.69
CA PRO A 48 5.30 0.27 16.64
C PRO A 48 5.93 1.43 17.43
N ARG A 49 7.25 1.50 17.47
CA ARG A 49 7.98 2.60 18.14
C ARG A 49 8.27 3.77 17.24
N ASP A 50 8.06 3.63 15.93
CA ASP A 50 8.37 4.66 14.97
C ASP A 50 7.25 5.69 14.89
N TYR A 51 7.58 6.83 14.25
CA TYR A 51 6.62 7.86 13.91
C TYR A 51 5.64 7.31 12.87
N HIS A 52 4.33 7.37 13.18
CA HIS A 52 3.30 6.76 12.34
C HIS A 52 2.48 7.76 11.52
N ARG A 53 2.94 8.98 11.39
CA ARG A 53 2.36 9.92 10.43
C ARG A 53 3.11 9.82 9.12
N ILE A 54 2.36 9.70 8.05
CA ILE A 54 2.94 9.57 6.70
C ILE A 54 2.79 10.92 6.01
N HIS A 55 3.90 11.41 5.48
CA HIS A 55 3.93 12.64 4.70
C HIS A 55 4.16 12.33 3.24
N MET A 56 3.54 13.11 2.35
CA MET A 56 3.76 12.94 0.92
C MET A 56 5.22 13.22 0.58
N PRO A 57 5.90 12.30 -0.13
CA PRO A 57 7.31 12.50 -0.50
C PRO A 57 7.50 13.54 -1.59
N LEU A 58 6.43 13.93 -2.29
CA LEU A 58 6.46 14.96 -3.33
C LEU A 58 5.09 15.60 -3.45
N ALA A 59 5.04 16.77 -4.07
CA ALA A 59 3.79 17.47 -4.30
C ALA A 59 2.94 16.74 -5.33
N GLY A 60 1.64 16.61 -5.05
CA GLY A 60 0.73 15.93 -5.97
C GLY A 60 -0.72 16.23 -5.62
N ARG A 61 -1.61 15.97 -6.57
CA ARG A 61 -3.05 16.13 -6.41
C ARG A 61 -3.69 14.76 -6.21
N LEU A 62 -4.42 14.60 -5.11
CA LEU A 62 -5.17 13.37 -4.86
C LEU A 62 -6.30 13.26 -5.88
N THR A 63 -6.33 12.16 -6.62
CA THR A 63 -7.37 11.91 -7.63
C THR A 63 -8.36 10.83 -7.18
N ARG A 64 -7.91 9.90 -6.33
CA ARG A 64 -8.74 8.78 -5.92
C ARG A 64 -8.20 8.18 -4.62
N MET A 65 -9.09 7.80 -3.72
CA MET A 65 -8.74 7.07 -2.51
C MET A 65 -9.63 5.83 -2.43
N VAL A 66 -9.00 4.67 -2.24
CA VAL A 66 -9.70 3.38 -2.22
C VAL A 66 -9.38 2.65 -0.94
N HIS A 67 -10.41 2.25 -0.19
CA HIS A 67 -10.28 1.37 0.95
C HIS A 67 -10.46 -0.07 0.48
N VAL A 68 -9.44 -0.90 0.69
CA VAL A 68 -9.48 -2.33 0.35
C VAL A 68 -9.50 -3.12 1.66
N PRO A 69 -10.61 -3.79 1.99
CA PRO A 69 -10.67 -4.62 3.19
C PRO A 69 -9.77 -5.84 3.05
N GLY A 70 -9.36 -6.39 4.17
CA GLY A 70 -8.49 -7.55 4.17
C GLY A 70 -8.09 -7.97 5.57
N ALA A 71 -7.06 -8.80 5.64
CA ALA A 71 -6.50 -9.31 6.90
C ALA A 71 -5.69 -8.22 7.61
N LEU A 72 -5.22 -8.54 8.82
CA LEU A 72 -4.36 -7.66 9.60
C LEU A 72 -3.13 -8.45 10.10
N PHE A 73 -2.43 -9.10 9.17
CA PHE A 73 -1.16 -9.73 9.50
C PHE A 73 -0.18 -8.68 10.03
N SER A 74 0.67 -9.07 10.99
CA SER A 74 1.79 -8.23 11.36
C SER A 74 2.64 -7.95 10.11
N VAL A 75 3.15 -6.74 9.99
CA VAL A 75 4.05 -6.37 8.89
C VAL A 75 5.51 -6.34 9.32
N ASN A 76 5.85 -6.97 10.45
CA ASN A 76 7.24 -7.10 10.85
C ASN A 76 8.04 -7.93 9.82
N PRO A 77 9.37 -7.80 9.80
CA PRO A 77 10.17 -8.47 8.77
C PRO A 77 10.00 -10.00 8.72
N GLU A 78 9.78 -10.63 9.87
CA GLU A 78 9.60 -12.08 9.94
C GLU A 78 8.32 -12.51 9.24
N THR A 79 7.20 -11.85 9.51
CA THR A 79 5.92 -12.14 8.87
C THR A 79 5.97 -11.85 7.38
N VAL A 80 6.63 -10.76 6.98
CA VAL A 80 6.78 -10.39 5.56
C VAL A 80 7.57 -11.46 4.80
N ARG A 81 8.52 -12.11 5.43
CA ARG A 81 9.26 -13.21 4.81
C ARG A 81 8.44 -14.49 4.71
N GLY A 82 7.46 -14.68 5.60
CA GLY A 82 6.71 -15.92 5.73
C GLY A 82 5.36 -15.97 5.03
N VAL A 83 4.73 -14.82 4.74
CA VAL A 83 3.38 -14.76 4.17
C VAL A 83 3.43 -14.21 2.74
N PRO A 84 3.26 -15.05 1.71
CA PRO A 84 3.26 -14.57 0.33
C PRO A 84 2.14 -13.58 0.06
N GLY A 85 2.46 -12.50 -0.64
CA GLY A 85 1.48 -11.49 -1.03
C GLY A 85 0.86 -10.71 0.13
N LEU A 86 1.55 -10.64 1.26
CA LEU A 86 1.02 -10.06 2.49
C LEU A 86 0.46 -8.65 2.28
N PHE A 87 1.19 -7.78 1.59
CA PHE A 87 0.77 -6.39 1.39
C PHE A 87 -0.48 -6.27 0.53
N ALA A 88 -0.73 -7.26 -0.33
CA ALA A 88 -1.94 -7.33 -1.14
C ALA A 88 -3.08 -8.10 -0.44
N ARG A 89 -2.84 -8.61 0.77
CA ARG A 89 -3.82 -9.33 1.57
C ARG A 89 -4.29 -8.54 2.78
N ASN A 90 -3.45 -7.68 3.32
CA ASN A 90 -3.82 -6.85 4.46
C ASN A 90 -4.75 -5.72 4.04
N GLU A 91 -5.61 -5.32 4.97
CA GLU A 91 -6.44 -4.14 4.82
C GLU A 91 -5.57 -2.93 4.53
N ARG A 92 -5.98 -2.10 3.59
CA ARG A 92 -5.16 -0.97 3.16
C ARG A 92 -5.99 0.15 2.57
N VAL A 93 -5.36 1.32 2.50
CA VAL A 93 -5.90 2.49 1.81
C VAL A 93 -4.96 2.84 0.68
N VAL A 94 -5.49 2.88 -0.54
CA VAL A 94 -4.73 3.17 -1.76
C VAL A 94 -5.05 4.60 -2.17
N CYS A 95 -4.04 5.46 -2.16
CA CYS A 95 -4.18 6.87 -2.51
C CYS A 95 -3.51 7.14 -3.85
N HIS A 96 -4.29 7.48 -4.86
CA HIS A 96 -3.81 7.79 -6.20
C HIS A 96 -3.59 9.29 -6.34
N PHE A 97 -2.43 9.67 -6.84
CA PHE A 97 -2.05 11.08 -7.04
C PHE A 97 -1.57 11.31 -8.46
N GLU A 98 -1.81 12.52 -8.94
CA GLU A 98 -1.14 13.06 -10.13
C GLU A 98 -0.07 14.04 -9.68
N THR A 99 1.14 13.88 -10.20
CA THR A 99 2.28 14.73 -9.88
C THR A 99 2.90 15.30 -11.16
N ALA A 100 3.83 16.24 -11.00
CA ALA A 100 4.56 16.78 -12.14
C ALA A 100 5.39 15.70 -12.87
N PHE A 101 5.65 14.58 -12.22
CA PHE A 101 6.43 13.46 -12.78
C PHE A 101 5.55 12.30 -13.25
N GLY A 102 4.22 12.45 -13.20
CA GLY A 102 3.27 11.42 -13.61
C GLY A 102 2.49 10.83 -12.44
N PRO A 103 1.85 9.67 -12.63
CA PRO A 103 1.06 9.04 -11.59
C PRO A 103 1.92 8.57 -10.44
N PHE A 104 1.38 8.69 -9.23
CA PHE A 104 2.01 8.25 -7.99
C PHE A 104 0.94 7.60 -7.11
N VAL A 105 1.28 6.48 -6.47
CA VAL A 105 0.38 5.81 -5.53
C VAL A 105 1.06 5.65 -4.19
N LEU A 106 0.37 6.06 -3.13
CA LEU A 106 0.76 5.80 -1.76
C LEU A 106 -0.21 4.77 -1.18
N VAL A 107 0.31 3.63 -0.74
CA VAL A 107 -0.50 2.57 -0.13
C VAL A 107 -0.18 2.50 1.35
N LEU A 108 -1.19 2.75 2.17
CA LEU A 108 -1.09 2.64 3.62
C LEU A 108 -1.62 1.27 4.02
N VAL A 109 -0.71 0.38 4.42
CA VAL A 109 -1.06 -1.00 4.76
C VAL A 109 -1.28 -1.11 6.27
N GLY A 110 -2.47 -1.57 6.65
CA GLY A 110 -2.81 -1.82 8.04
C GLY A 110 -2.14 -3.08 8.57
N ALA A 111 -2.08 -3.20 9.90
CA ALA A 111 -1.46 -4.34 10.57
C ALA A 111 -2.13 -4.60 11.90
N THR A 112 -1.74 -5.70 12.55
CA THR A 112 -2.34 -6.15 13.81
C THR A 112 -2.36 -5.08 14.88
N ILE A 113 -1.27 -4.30 15.00
CA ILE A 113 -1.12 -3.29 16.07
C ILE A 113 -1.80 -1.98 15.68
N VAL A 114 -1.86 -1.67 14.37
CA VAL A 114 -2.49 -0.47 13.85
C VAL A 114 -3.82 -0.86 13.22
N GLY A 115 -4.87 -0.95 13.99
CA GLY A 115 -6.16 -1.48 13.54
C GLY A 115 -6.99 -0.53 12.68
N SER A 116 -6.65 0.74 12.62
CA SER A 116 -7.40 1.73 11.85
C SER A 116 -6.46 2.79 11.26
N MET A 117 -6.93 3.45 10.22
CA MET A 117 -6.18 4.49 9.53
C MET A 117 -7.03 5.73 9.36
N ALA A 118 -6.38 6.90 9.36
CA ALA A 118 -7.03 8.18 9.14
C ALA A 118 -6.18 9.05 8.24
N THR A 119 -6.82 9.93 7.51
CA THR A 119 -6.17 10.91 6.66
C THR A 119 -6.64 12.31 7.04
N VAL A 120 -5.82 13.32 6.75
CA VAL A 120 -6.17 14.69 7.09
C VAL A 120 -7.36 15.22 6.29
N TRP A 121 -7.65 14.61 5.15
CA TRP A 121 -8.77 15.04 4.28
C TRP A 121 -10.03 14.18 4.41
N HIS A 122 -9.98 13.06 5.13
CA HIS A 122 -11.11 12.14 5.18
C HIS A 122 -11.47 11.67 6.60
N GLY A 123 -10.50 11.68 7.55
CA GLY A 123 -10.69 11.11 8.88
C GLY A 123 -10.48 9.58 8.85
N ILE A 124 -11.15 8.87 9.73
CA ILE A 124 -10.99 7.41 9.83
C ILE A 124 -11.61 6.75 8.61
N VAL A 125 -10.83 5.95 7.90
CA VAL A 125 -11.23 5.35 6.63
C VAL A 125 -11.84 3.97 6.82
N ASN A 126 -11.41 3.20 7.83
CA ASN A 126 -11.73 1.78 7.96
C ASN A 126 -12.20 1.32 9.34
N PRO A 127 -12.93 2.11 10.16
CA PRO A 127 -13.24 1.67 11.52
C PRO A 127 -14.28 0.55 11.59
N PRO A 128 -15.40 0.53 10.88
CA PRO A 128 -16.16 -0.71 10.72
C PRO A 128 -15.59 -1.46 9.52
N ARG A 129 -15.66 -2.79 9.56
CA ARG A 129 -15.08 -3.61 8.49
C ARG A 129 -16.17 -4.25 7.66
N PRO A 130 -16.71 -3.56 6.65
CA PRO A 130 -17.83 -4.09 5.88
C PRO A 130 -17.45 -5.19 4.90
N GLY A 131 -16.17 -5.48 4.70
CA GLY A 131 -15.75 -6.50 3.76
C GLY A 131 -15.88 -6.12 2.29
N LYS A 132 -16.10 -4.85 1.99
CA LYS A 132 -16.23 -4.34 0.63
C LYS A 132 -15.18 -3.30 0.33
N ILE A 133 -14.74 -3.26 -0.93
CA ILE A 133 -13.87 -2.19 -1.41
C ILE A 133 -14.69 -0.90 -1.49
N ARG A 134 -14.15 0.18 -0.92
CA ARG A 134 -14.79 1.51 -0.93
C ARG A 134 -13.84 2.53 -1.53
N THR A 135 -14.38 3.35 -2.37
CA THR A 135 -13.61 4.40 -3.05
C THR A 135 -13.88 5.76 -2.44
#